data_ca50ea75187012fe2dcb61b42ee4295c
#
_entry.id   ca50ea75187012fe2dcb61b42ee4295c
#
_cell.length_a   1.000
_cell.length_b   1.000
_cell.length_c   1.000
_cell.angle_alpha   90.00
_cell.angle_beta   90.00
_cell.angle_gamma   90.00
#
_symmetry.space_group_name_H-M   'P 1'
#
loop_
_entity.id
_entity.type
_entity.pdbx_description
1 polymer ?
#
loop_
_entity_poly.entity_id
_entity_poly.type
_entity_poly.pdbx_seq_one_letter_code
_entity_poly.pdbx_strand_id
1 'polypeptide(L)'
;MDWTIWLIGGVVVAAAGLFAYWQLIIAEGAYLGAPLVALLYDWTAERYDSIKEFNRDDEDFCLGLPLEVRLSGAPASTIIDVAAGTGRVAQVMLRRPNFAGRVIGVDRSFKMLAVAQREAACFGNRAAFIQADAMALPFAGGSAPVVTCLEALEFLPNPERGLAELARVLAPADEKSGAMGWLLTTRRIGWEAKLMPGKTWSRAQMEQLLQNLLFTQIQIQVWQDIYDLVWAKKQRRRS
;
A
#
# COMPACT_ATOMS: atom_id res chain seq x y z
N MET A 1 2.82 -10.30 53.93
CA MET A 1 3.25 -10.07 52.53
C MET A 1 2.04 -9.52 51.79
N ASP A 2 2.08 -8.21 51.41
CA ASP A 2 0.88 -7.49 50.96
C ASP A 2 0.35 -8.04 49.61
N TRP A 3 -0.83 -8.62 49.65
CA TRP A 3 -1.56 -9.09 48.47
C TRP A 3 -1.74 -7.96 47.41
N THR A 4 -1.72 -6.70 47.86
CA THR A 4 -1.78 -5.53 47.00
C THR A 4 -0.59 -5.45 46.03
N ILE A 5 0.63 -5.86 46.43
CA ILE A 5 1.82 -5.90 45.58
C ILE A 5 1.62 -6.91 44.44
N TRP A 6 1.06 -8.08 44.76
CA TRP A 6 0.76 -9.10 43.72
C TRP A 6 -0.34 -8.68 42.76
N LEU A 7 -1.35 -7.97 43.28
CA LEU A 7 -2.43 -7.42 42.43
C LEU A 7 -1.91 -6.33 41.50
N ILE A 8 -1.10 -5.40 42.00
CA ILE A 8 -0.46 -4.37 41.18
C ILE A 8 0.47 -5.02 40.14
N GLY A 9 1.29 -5.99 40.54
CA GLY A 9 2.15 -6.73 39.62
C GLY A 9 1.36 -7.43 38.51
N GLY A 10 0.26 -8.08 38.85
CA GLY A 10 -0.64 -8.73 37.89
C GLY A 10 -1.26 -7.74 36.90
N VAL A 11 -1.71 -6.57 37.37
CA VAL A 11 -2.26 -5.51 36.52
C VAL A 11 -1.20 -4.96 35.57
N VAL A 12 0.03 -4.72 36.05
CA VAL A 12 1.13 -4.24 35.20
C VAL A 12 1.48 -5.25 34.11
N VAL A 13 1.57 -6.53 34.44
CA VAL A 13 1.84 -7.59 33.45
C VAL A 13 0.72 -7.70 32.40
N ALA A 14 -0.54 -7.64 32.84
CA ALA A 14 -1.69 -7.67 31.95
C ALA A 14 -1.69 -6.45 31.00
N ALA A 15 -1.44 -5.24 31.54
CA ALA A 15 -1.36 -4.02 30.73
C ALA A 15 -0.21 -4.06 29.71
N ALA A 16 0.96 -4.56 30.11
CA ALA A 16 2.10 -4.76 29.21
C ALA A 16 1.78 -5.78 28.10
N GLY A 17 1.09 -6.88 28.43
CA GLY A 17 0.64 -7.87 27.47
C GLY A 17 -0.37 -7.30 26.46
N LEU A 18 -1.36 -6.53 26.92
CA LEU A 18 -2.32 -5.85 26.05
C LEU A 18 -1.65 -4.82 25.15
N PHE A 19 -0.69 -4.06 25.69
CA PHE A 19 0.09 -3.09 24.88
C PHE A 19 0.93 -3.79 23.82
N ALA A 20 1.61 -4.89 24.17
CA ALA A 20 2.38 -5.69 23.23
C ALA A 20 1.48 -6.29 22.14
N TYR A 21 0.32 -6.83 22.51
CA TYR A 21 -0.66 -7.34 21.56
C TYR A 21 -1.14 -6.25 20.59
N TRP A 22 -1.51 -5.09 21.12
CA TRP A 22 -1.90 -3.96 20.29
C TRP A 22 -0.80 -3.53 19.33
N GLN A 23 0.43 -3.39 19.82
CA GLN A 23 1.57 -2.95 19.00
C GLN A 23 1.97 -3.96 17.92
N LEU A 24 1.97 -5.25 18.23
CA LEU A 24 2.51 -6.27 17.34
C LEU A 24 1.44 -6.88 16.40
N ILE A 25 0.19 -6.94 16.85
CA ILE A 25 -0.87 -7.59 16.08
C ILE A 25 -1.79 -6.57 15.40
N ILE A 26 -2.27 -5.55 16.13
CA ILE A 26 -3.24 -4.59 15.57
C ILE A 26 -2.53 -3.49 14.77
N ALA A 27 -1.48 -2.91 15.34
CA ALA A 27 -0.73 -1.82 14.73
C ALA A 27 0.49 -2.29 13.91
N GLU A 28 0.80 -3.59 13.91
CA GLU A 28 1.89 -4.21 13.15
C GLU A 28 3.22 -3.44 13.25
N GLY A 29 3.51 -2.90 14.43
CA GLY A 29 4.72 -2.11 14.70
C GLY A 29 4.70 -0.68 14.19
N ALA A 30 3.58 -0.16 13.66
CA ALA A 30 3.49 1.16 13.04
C ALA A 30 3.96 2.34 13.91
N TYR A 31 3.92 2.19 15.24
CA TYR A 31 4.38 3.20 16.20
C TYR A 31 5.81 2.95 16.72
N LEU A 32 6.40 1.81 16.41
CA LEU A 32 7.77 1.43 16.81
C LEU A 32 8.80 1.76 15.73
N GLY A 33 8.35 2.28 14.61
CA GLY A 33 9.19 2.78 13.52
C GLY A 33 9.38 1.78 12.39
N ALA A 34 9.69 2.32 11.22
CA ALA A 34 9.80 1.56 9.97
C ALA A 34 10.80 0.39 9.97
N PRO A 35 11.93 0.42 10.70
CA PRO A 35 12.81 -0.76 10.77
C PRO A 35 12.16 -1.97 11.43
N LEU A 36 11.33 -1.75 12.47
CA LEU A 36 10.64 -2.86 13.14
C LEU A 36 9.51 -3.41 12.28
N VAL A 37 8.76 -2.53 11.62
CA VAL A 37 7.75 -2.94 10.63
C VAL A 37 8.40 -3.84 9.58
N ALA A 38 9.51 -3.40 8.96
CA ALA A 38 10.22 -4.19 7.96
C ALA A 38 10.70 -5.55 8.52
N LEU A 39 11.18 -5.59 9.76
CA LEU A 39 11.60 -6.84 10.41
C LEU A 39 10.45 -7.82 10.62
N LEU A 40 9.27 -7.33 11.02
CA LEU A 40 8.07 -8.17 11.18
C LEU A 40 7.63 -8.75 9.84
N TYR A 41 7.63 -7.95 8.79
CA TYR A 41 7.34 -8.39 7.43
C TYR A 41 8.41 -9.35 6.89
N ASP A 42 9.69 -9.12 7.18
CA ASP A 42 10.76 -10.06 6.85
C ASP A 42 10.55 -11.44 7.49
N TRP A 43 10.01 -11.49 8.70
CA TRP A 43 9.72 -12.74 9.40
C TRP A 43 8.57 -13.53 8.79
N THR A 44 7.59 -12.84 8.24
CA THR A 44 6.37 -13.43 7.69
C THR A 44 6.43 -13.64 6.18
N ALA A 45 7.45 -13.12 5.47
CA ALA A 45 7.49 -13.02 4.03
C ALA A 45 7.14 -14.33 3.29
N GLU A 46 7.72 -15.47 3.69
CA GLU A 46 7.46 -16.77 3.03
C GLU A 46 6.04 -17.32 3.26
N ARG A 47 5.32 -16.80 4.27
CA ARG A 47 3.96 -17.23 4.61
C ARG A 47 2.92 -16.13 4.37
N TYR A 48 3.36 -14.96 3.93
CA TYR A 48 2.52 -13.77 3.86
C TYR A 48 1.26 -13.99 3.04
N ASP A 49 1.39 -14.52 1.84
CA ASP A 49 0.26 -14.76 0.94
C ASP A 49 -0.73 -15.77 1.53
N SER A 50 -0.25 -16.78 2.26
CA SER A 50 -1.11 -17.74 2.95
C SER A 50 -1.79 -17.14 4.19
N ILE A 51 -1.14 -16.22 4.89
CA ILE A 51 -1.71 -15.50 6.04
C ILE A 51 -2.82 -14.54 5.57
N LYS A 52 -2.61 -13.89 4.43
CA LYS A 52 -3.57 -12.94 3.84
C LYS A 52 -4.68 -13.63 3.02
N GLU A 53 -4.58 -14.95 2.79
CA GLU A 53 -5.56 -15.74 2.04
C GLU A 53 -5.91 -15.12 0.68
N PHE A 54 -4.89 -14.61 -0.05
CA PHE A 54 -5.12 -13.96 -1.33
C PHE A 54 -5.78 -14.90 -2.33
N ASN A 55 -7.02 -14.56 -2.71
CA ASN A 55 -7.76 -15.25 -3.74
C ASN A 55 -7.49 -14.58 -5.10
N ARG A 56 -6.94 -15.32 -6.05
CA ARG A 56 -6.56 -14.79 -7.36
C ARG A 56 -7.74 -14.23 -8.16
N ASP A 57 -8.90 -14.86 -8.07
CA ASP A 57 -10.07 -14.42 -8.84
C ASP A 57 -10.63 -13.11 -8.26
N ASP A 58 -10.65 -12.98 -6.94
CA ASP A 58 -11.04 -11.75 -6.26
C ASP A 58 -10.05 -10.61 -6.55
N GLU A 59 -8.75 -10.90 -6.53
CA GLU A 59 -7.71 -9.93 -6.87
C GLU A 59 -7.81 -9.48 -8.33
N ASP A 60 -8.03 -10.40 -9.25
CA ASP A 60 -8.22 -10.08 -10.67
C ASP A 60 -9.46 -9.21 -10.89
N PHE A 61 -10.56 -9.53 -10.21
CA PHE A 61 -11.80 -8.78 -10.30
C PHE A 61 -11.70 -7.40 -9.65
N CYS A 62 -11.11 -7.30 -8.45
CA CYS A 62 -11.08 -6.04 -7.68
C CYS A 62 -9.94 -5.10 -8.09
N LEU A 63 -8.81 -5.62 -8.53
CA LEU A 63 -7.61 -4.86 -8.89
C LEU A 63 -7.27 -4.96 -10.38
N GLY A 64 -7.12 -6.17 -10.90
CA GLY A 64 -6.64 -6.43 -12.25
C GLY A 64 -7.52 -5.82 -13.33
N LEU A 65 -8.78 -6.19 -13.36
CA LEU A 65 -9.75 -5.69 -14.34
C LEU A 65 -9.94 -4.16 -14.26
N PRO A 66 -10.14 -3.55 -13.07
CA PRO A 66 -10.26 -2.10 -12.97
C PRO A 66 -9.00 -1.33 -13.37
N LEU A 67 -7.80 -1.86 -13.09
CA LEU A 67 -6.55 -1.27 -13.57
C LEU A 67 -6.42 -1.37 -15.08
N GLU A 68 -6.67 -2.56 -15.67
CA GLU A 68 -6.61 -2.77 -17.11
C GLU A 68 -7.56 -1.83 -17.86
N VAL A 69 -8.82 -1.68 -17.39
CA VAL A 69 -9.80 -0.76 -17.96
C VAL A 69 -9.30 0.68 -17.93
N ARG A 70 -8.71 1.13 -16.82
CA ARG A 70 -8.16 2.48 -16.67
C ARG A 70 -6.90 2.70 -17.51
N LEU A 71 -6.20 1.63 -17.88
CA LEU A 71 -5.00 1.64 -18.72
C LEU A 71 -5.30 1.33 -20.19
N SER A 72 -6.55 1.15 -20.60
CA SER A 72 -6.91 0.75 -21.97
C SER A 72 -6.38 1.71 -23.04
N GLY A 73 -6.26 3.01 -22.73
CA GLY A 73 -5.65 4.01 -23.61
C GLY A 73 -4.11 3.99 -23.67
N ALA A 74 -3.44 3.27 -22.76
CA ALA A 74 -1.98 3.18 -22.68
C ALA A 74 -1.56 1.81 -22.08
N PRO A 75 -1.82 0.70 -22.78
CA PRO A 75 -1.62 -0.65 -22.25
C PRO A 75 -0.15 -1.00 -21.93
N ALA A 76 0.80 -0.28 -22.53
CA ALA A 76 2.23 -0.45 -22.28
C ALA A 76 2.77 0.41 -21.10
N SER A 77 1.88 0.97 -20.28
CA SER A 77 2.24 1.81 -19.14
C SER A 77 3.07 1.09 -18.08
N THR A 78 3.91 1.85 -17.39
CA THR A 78 4.61 1.37 -16.20
C THR A 78 3.75 1.66 -14.97
N ILE A 79 3.51 0.63 -14.14
CA ILE A 79 2.92 0.76 -12.80
C ILE A 79 4.07 0.78 -11.79
N ILE A 80 4.09 1.76 -10.89
CA ILE A 80 4.94 1.72 -9.70
C ILE A 80 4.06 1.26 -8.53
N ASP A 81 4.38 0.10 -7.98
CA ASP A 81 3.69 -0.49 -6.84
C ASP A 81 4.50 -0.27 -5.57
N VAL A 82 4.03 0.59 -4.69
CA VAL A 82 4.72 1.01 -3.46
C VAL A 82 4.23 0.21 -2.28
N ALA A 83 5.14 -0.27 -1.45
CA ALA A 83 4.94 -1.33 -0.46
C ALA A 83 4.38 -2.59 -1.14
N ALA A 84 5.11 -3.03 -2.17
CA ALA A 84 4.68 -4.12 -3.06
C ALA A 84 4.58 -5.49 -2.38
N GLY A 85 5.18 -5.66 -1.19
CA GLY A 85 5.21 -6.92 -0.47
C GLY A 85 5.74 -8.06 -1.34
N THR A 86 4.98 -9.12 -1.45
CA THR A 86 5.27 -10.32 -2.28
C THR A 86 4.94 -10.14 -3.77
N GLY A 87 4.66 -8.90 -4.23
CA GLY A 87 4.43 -8.58 -5.64
C GLY A 87 3.01 -8.83 -6.13
N ARG A 88 2.01 -8.64 -5.28
CA ARG A 88 0.58 -8.84 -5.55
C ARG A 88 0.11 -8.14 -6.84
N VAL A 89 0.38 -6.84 -6.99
CA VAL A 89 -0.02 -6.08 -8.19
C VAL A 89 0.72 -6.58 -9.44
N ALA A 90 1.99 -6.94 -9.32
CA ALA A 90 2.75 -7.51 -10.42
C ALA A 90 2.14 -8.84 -10.88
N GLN A 91 1.81 -9.74 -9.94
CA GLN A 91 1.22 -11.03 -10.25
C GLN A 91 -0.16 -10.91 -10.94
N VAL A 92 -0.98 -9.95 -10.51
CA VAL A 92 -2.29 -9.69 -11.08
C VAL A 92 -2.16 -9.06 -12.47
N MET A 93 -1.43 -7.96 -12.59
CA MET A 93 -1.39 -7.17 -13.83
C MET A 93 -0.62 -7.84 -14.96
N LEU A 94 0.50 -8.51 -14.67
CA LEU A 94 1.34 -9.11 -15.70
C LEU A 94 0.73 -10.38 -16.35
N ARG A 95 -0.34 -10.91 -15.76
CA ARG A 95 -1.16 -11.99 -16.35
C ARG A 95 -2.29 -11.47 -17.21
N ARG A 96 -2.64 -10.19 -17.12
CA ARG A 96 -3.74 -9.61 -17.90
C ARG A 96 -3.41 -9.58 -19.38
N PRO A 97 -4.31 -10.08 -20.25
CA PRO A 97 -4.03 -10.23 -21.68
C PRO A 97 -3.83 -8.89 -22.41
N ASN A 98 -4.52 -7.84 -21.97
CA ASN A 98 -4.46 -6.52 -22.60
C ASN A 98 -3.46 -5.56 -21.90
N PHE A 99 -2.70 -6.02 -20.89
CA PHE A 99 -1.64 -5.24 -20.25
C PHE A 99 -0.29 -5.63 -20.82
N ALA A 100 0.27 -4.77 -21.66
CA ALA A 100 1.58 -4.95 -22.31
C ALA A 100 2.73 -4.22 -21.57
N GLY A 101 2.42 -3.58 -20.43
CA GLY A 101 3.35 -2.77 -19.65
C GLY A 101 4.22 -3.58 -18.70
N ARG A 102 4.80 -2.89 -17.76
CA ARG A 102 5.65 -3.44 -16.70
C ARG A 102 5.18 -2.99 -15.32
N VAL A 103 5.58 -3.72 -14.28
CA VAL A 103 5.36 -3.35 -12.87
C VAL A 103 6.71 -3.23 -12.19
N ILE A 104 6.94 -2.11 -11.50
CA ILE A 104 8.11 -1.88 -10.65
C ILE A 104 7.60 -1.86 -9.21
N GLY A 105 7.87 -2.93 -8.47
CA GLY A 105 7.55 -3.03 -7.05
C GLY A 105 8.62 -2.37 -6.20
N VAL A 106 8.19 -1.60 -5.21
CA VAL A 106 9.06 -0.96 -4.22
C VAL A 106 8.64 -1.42 -2.84
N ASP A 107 9.57 -1.94 -2.06
CA ASP A 107 9.30 -2.30 -0.67
C ASP A 107 10.54 -2.03 0.20
N ARG A 108 10.33 -1.88 1.50
CA ARG A 108 11.41 -1.74 2.47
C ARG A 108 11.98 -3.09 2.91
N SER A 109 11.15 -4.14 2.92
CA SER A 109 11.53 -5.49 3.27
C SER A 109 12.25 -6.17 2.11
N PHE A 110 13.51 -6.52 2.33
CA PHE A 110 14.28 -7.28 1.34
C PHE A 110 13.71 -8.68 1.12
N LYS A 111 13.22 -9.33 2.17
CA LYS A 111 12.68 -10.69 2.06
C LYS A 111 11.35 -10.73 1.31
N MET A 112 10.48 -9.71 1.51
CA MET A 112 9.27 -9.56 0.69
C MET A 112 9.64 -9.45 -0.79
N LEU A 113 10.60 -8.60 -1.13
CA LEU A 113 11.06 -8.42 -2.51
C LEU A 113 11.71 -9.70 -3.09
N ALA A 114 12.41 -10.49 -2.28
CA ALA A 114 12.97 -11.77 -2.72
C ALA A 114 11.86 -12.77 -3.10
N VAL A 115 10.76 -12.81 -2.31
CA VAL A 115 9.56 -13.59 -2.66
C VAL A 115 8.93 -13.05 -3.94
N ALA A 116 8.70 -11.74 -4.03
CA ALA A 116 8.13 -11.09 -5.20
C ALA A 116 8.93 -11.39 -6.48
N GLN A 117 10.25 -11.32 -6.42
CA GLN A 117 11.15 -11.62 -7.54
C GLN A 117 11.03 -13.08 -7.99
N ARG A 118 10.92 -14.01 -7.05
CA ARG A 118 10.73 -15.43 -7.33
C ARG A 118 9.38 -15.70 -7.99
N GLU A 119 8.30 -15.16 -7.42
CA GLU A 119 6.93 -15.35 -7.91
C GLU A 119 6.70 -14.68 -9.28
N ALA A 120 7.40 -13.60 -9.57
CA ALA A 120 7.30 -12.87 -10.83
C ALA A 120 8.35 -13.28 -11.88
N ALA A 121 9.20 -14.28 -11.61
CA ALA A 121 10.31 -14.67 -12.49
C ALA A 121 9.87 -15.04 -13.92
N CYS A 122 8.67 -15.62 -14.07
CA CYS A 122 8.13 -15.99 -15.38
C CYS A 122 7.80 -14.80 -16.30
N PHE A 123 7.71 -13.58 -15.75
CA PHE A 123 7.41 -12.36 -16.52
C PHE A 123 8.67 -11.64 -17.03
N GLY A 124 9.86 -12.13 -16.68
CA GLY A 124 11.13 -11.58 -17.13
C GLY A 124 11.30 -10.10 -16.79
N ASN A 125 11.71 -9.30 -17.75
CA ASN A 125 11.96 -7.86 -17.58
C ASN A 125 10.71 -6.98 -17.41
N ARG A 126 9.52 -7.58 -17.46
CA ARG A 126 8.27 -6.85 -17.18
C ARG A 126 8.01 -6.65 -15.69
N ALA A 127 8.68 -7.42 -14.82
CA ALA A 127 8.67 -7.25 -13.39
C ALA A 127 10.06 -6.81 -12.91
N ALA A 128 10.11 -5.79 -12.05
CA ALA A 128 11.33 -5.36 -11.37
C ALA A 128 11.00 -4.99 -9.93
N PHE A 129 11.94 -5.19 -9.00
CA PHE A 129 11.74 -4.91 -7.59
C PHE A 129 12.92 -4.14 -7.02
N ILE A 130 12.63 -3.09 -6.24
CA ILE A 130 13.62 -2.13 -5.72
C ILE A 130 13.40 -1.97 -4.21
N GLN A 131 14.45 -2.16 -3.42
CA GLN A 131 14.39 -1.85 -1.99
C GLN A 131 14.51 -0.34 -1.78
N ALA A 132 13.44 0.31 -1.26
CA ALA A 132 13.45 1.73 -0.96
C ALA A 132 12.41 2.11 0.11
N ASP A 133 12.47 3.36 0.57
CA ASP A 133 11.52 3.93 1.50
C ASP A 133 10.34 4.55 0.74
N ALA A 134 9.11 4.18 1.10
CA ALA A 134 7.88 4.74 0.53
C ALA A 134 7.74 6.26 0.73
N MET A 135 8.43 6.82 1.72
CA MET A 135 8.46 8.26 1.98
C MET A 135 9.61 9.01 1.25
N ALA A 136 10.42 8.29 0.46
CA ALA A 136 11.54 8.83 -0.33
C ALA A 136 11.79 7.92 -1.53
N LEU A 137 10.86 7.89 -2.47
CA LEU A 137 10.90 7.01 -3.64
C LEU A 137 12.01 7.39 -4.62
N PRO A 138 12.77 6.43 -5.17
CA PRO A 138 13.91 6.69 -6.05
C PRO A 138 13.47 7.00 -7.48
N PHE A 139 12.41 7.77 -7.65
CA PHE A 139 11.85 8.15 -8.93
C PHE A 139 11.71 9.67 -9.04
N ALA A 140 11.88 10.18 -10.25
CA ALA A 140 11.62 11.59 -10.53
C ALA A 140 10.12 11.95 -10.33
N GLY A 141 9.84 13.19 -10.00
CA GLY A 141 8.46 13.67 -9.91
C GLY A 141 7.75 13.56 -11.26
N GLY A 142 6.53 13.05 -11.26
CA GLY A 142 5.73 12.89 -12.47
C GLY A 142 6.26 11.82 -13.44
N SER A 143 7.01 10.85 -12.98
CA SER A 143 7.62 9.81 -13.84
C SER A 143 6.73 8.58 -14.04
N ALA A 144 5.73 8.35 -13.19
CA ALA A 144 4.88 7.17 -13.25
C ALA A 144 3.48 7.51 -13.74
N PRO A 145 2.96 6.87 -14.80
CA PRO A 145 1.58 7.05 -15.24
C PRO A 145 0.54 6.46 -14.30
N VAL A 146 0.93 5.46 -13.51
CA VAL A 146 0.10 4.81 -12.47
C VAL A 146 0.96 4.50 -11.26
N VAL A 147 0.41 4.76 -10.07
CA VAL A 147 1.01 4.39 -8.79
C VAL A 147 -0.02 3.61 -7.97
N THR A 148 0.40 2.50 -7.40
CA THR A 148 -0.39 1.71 -6.45
C THR A 148 0.30 1.69 -5.09
N CYS A 149 -0.50 1.62 -4.01
CA CYS A 149 -0.01 1.43 -2.64
C CYS A 149 -1.15 0.81 -1.81
N LEU A 150 -1.12 -0.48 -1.61
CA LEU A 150 -2.20 -1.25 -1.01
C LEU A 150 -1.84 -1.69 0.41
N GLU A 151 -2.77 -1.49 1.35
CA GLU A 151 -2.68 -1.95 2.75
C GLU A 151 -1.36 -1.56 3.45
N ALA A 152 -0.90 -0.30 3.26
CA ALA A 152 0.43 0.07 3.71
C ALA A 152 0.56 1.47 4.32
N LEU A 153 -0.26 2.43 3.91
CA LEU A 153 -0.11 3.84 4.34
C LEU A 153 -0.12 3.98 5.86
N GLU A 154 -0.98 3.24 6.55
CA GLU A 154 -1.14 3.27 8.01
C GLU A 154 0.10 2.75 8.77
N PHE A 155 0.94 1.97 8.11
CA PHE A 155 2.18 1.43 8.70
C PHE A 155 3.39 2.35 8.49
N LEU A 156 3.26 3.37 7.65
CA LEU A 156 4.34 4.34 7.46
C LEU A 156 4.52 5.21 8.72
N PRO A 157 5.73 5.63 9.05
CA PRO A 157 6.00 6.60 10.12
C PRO A 157 5.15 7.86 10.00
N ASN A 158 5.02 8.39 8.78
CA ASN A 158 4.15 9.51 8.44
C ASN A 158 3.32 9.17 7.19
N PRO A 159 2.04 8.74 7.38
CA PRO A 159 1.17 8.36 6.27
C PRO A 159 0.89 9.48 5.27
N GLU A 160 0.73 10.73 5.75
CA GLU A 160 0.51 11.90 4.87
C GLU A 160 1.72 12.18 3.98
N ARG A 161 2.93 12.07 4.53
CA ARG A 161 4.16 12.20 3.76
C ARG A 161 4.27 11.07 2.72
N GLY A 162 3.90 9.85 3.08
CA GLY A 162 3.82 8.74 2.13
C GLY A 162 2.87 9.05 0.99
N LEU A 163 1.65 9.48 1.29
CA LEU A 163 0.66 9.85 0.29
C LEU A 163 1.14 11.01 -0.61
N ALA A 164 1.81 12.01 -0.03
CA ALA A 164 2.41 13.12 -0.78
C ALA A 164 3.54 12.63 -1.72
N GLU A 165 4.31 11.64 -1.32
CA GLU A 165 5.38 11.05 -2.13
C GLU A 165 4.81 10.21 -3.29
N LEU A 166 3.74 9.44 -3.07
CA LEU A 166 3.00 8.79 -4.15
C LEU A 166 2.50 9.83 -5.15
N ALA A 167 1.90 10.91 -4.65
CA ALA A 167 1.45 12.02 -5.49
C ALA A 167 2.59 12.69 -6.24
N ARG A 168 3.78 12.85 -5.65
CA ARG A 168 4.95 13.46 -6.30
C ARG A 168 5.40 12.63 -7.51
N VAL A 169 5.50 11.32 -7.34
CA VAL A 169 5.99 10.40 -8.39
C VAL A 169 4.97 10.23 -9.50
N LEU A 170 3.68 10.25 -9.18
CA LEU A 170 2.62 10.09 -10.16
C LEU A 170 2.59 11.26 -11.15
N ALA A 171 2.62 10.95 -12.45
CA ALA A 171 2.42 11.93 -13.51
C ALA A 171 0.96 12.44 -13.49
N PRO A 172 0.73 13.73 -13.69
CA PRO A 172 -0.64 14.22 -13.92
C PRO A 172 -1.20 13.64 -15.23
N ALA A 173 -2.52 13.42 -15.26
CA ALA A 173 -3.19 12.99 -16.48
C ALA A 173 -2.95 13.98 -17.61
N ASP A 174 -2.54 13.47 -18.77
CA ASP A 174 -2.27 14.27 -19.96
C ASP A 174 -2.50 13.42 -21.21
N GLU A 175 -3.50 13.79 -22.00
CA GLU A 175 -3.86 13.09 -23.25
C GLU A 175 -2.72 13.11 -24.29
N LYS A 176 -1.89 14.15 -24.30
CA LYS A 176 -0.79 14.30 -25.27
C LYS A 176 0.37 13.34 -24.99
N SER A 177 0.70 13.14 -23.71
CA SER A 177 1.78 12.23 -23.31
C SER A 177 1.29 10.80 -23.05
N GLY A 178 -0.03 10.56 -23.07
CA GLY A 178 -0.63 9.29 -22.70
C GLY A 178 -0.56 8.98 -21.19
N ALA A 179 -0.16 9.94 -20.36
CA ALA A 179 -0.12 9.75 -18.91
C ALA A 179 -1.54 9.65 -18.35
N MET A 180 -1.85 8.54 -17.67
CA MET A 180 -3.19 8.25 -17.17
C MET A 180 -3.47 8.92 -15.83
N GLY A 181 -2.43 9.14 -15.01
CA GLY A 181 -2.50 9.86 -13.73
C GLY A 181 -3.31 9.15 -12.65
N TRP A 182 -3.35 7.82 -12.64
CA TRP A 182 -4.14 7.07 -11.67
C TRP A 182 -3.34 6.66 -10.44
N LEU A 183 -3.88 7.00 -9.27
CA LEU A 183 -3.51 6.44 -7.98
C LEU A 183 -4.55 5.38 -7.60
N LEU A 184 -4.07 4.22 -7.18
CA LEU A 184 -4.84 3.22 -6.46
C LEU A 184 -4.21 3.00 -5.09
N THR A 185 -4.96 3.26 -4.04
CA THR A 185 -4.51 3.02 -2.67
C THR A 185 -5.65 2.46 -1.82
N THR A 186 -5.38 2.19 -0.55
CA THR A 186 -6.36 1.70 0.40
C THR A 186 -6.53 2.67 1.56
N ARG A 187 -7.65 2.53 2.23
CA ARG A 187 -7.96 3.20 3.49
C ARG A 187 -8.41 2.14 4.50
N ARG A 188 -7.69 2.00 5.60
CA ARG A 188 -8.07 1.07 6.67
C ARG A 188 -9.35 1.55 7.34
N ILE A 189 -10.27 0.61 7.59
CA ILE A 189 -11.59 0.84 8.18
C ILE A 189 -11.82 -0.08 9.38
N GLY A 190 -13.01 -0.01 9.98
CA GLY A 190 -13.39 -0.86 11.08
C GLY A 190 -12.90 -0.38 12.45
N TRP A 191 -12.98 -1.26 13.44
CA TRP A 191 -12.62 -0.93 14.82
C TRP A 191 -11.10 -0.80 15.02
N GLU A 192 -10.31 -1.57 14.28
CA GLU A 192 -8.84 -1.52 14.32
C GLU A 192 -8.32 -0.15 13.86
N ALA A 193 -8.92 0.43 12.82
CA ALA A 193 -8.58 1.77 12.36
C ALA A 193 -8.75 2.83 13.46
N LYS A 194 -9.74 2.65 14.35
CA LYS A 194 -9.97 3.55 15.50
C LYS A 194 -8.90 3.42 16.58
N LEU A 195 -8.22 2.27 16.63
CA LEU A 195 -7.10 2.01 17.55
C LEU A 195 -5.75 2.46 16.99
N MET A 196 -5.72 3.08 15.80
CA MET A 196 -4.51 3.57 15.15
C MET A 196 -4.54 5.10 14.97
N PRO A 197 -4.55 5.89 16.06
CA PRO A 197 -4.63 7.35 15.97
C PRO A 197 -3.45 7.94 15.19
N GLY A 198 -3.75 8.89 14.29
CA GLY A 198 -2.73 9.52 13.44
C GLY A 198 -2.19 8.65 12.30
N LYS A 199 -2.74 7.44 12.12
CA LYS A 199 -2.32 6.49 11.07
C LYS A 199 -3.42 6.22 10.04
N THR A 200 -4.66 6.49 10.38
CA THR A 200 -5.83 6.20 9.55
C THR A 200 -6.69 7.46 9.39
N TRP A 201 -7.53 7.46 8.37
CA TRP A 201 -8.39 8.59 8.04
C TRP A 201 -9.85 8.16 7.88
N SER A 202 -10.77 9.05 8.20
CA SER A 202 -12.17 8.94 7.76
C SER A 202 -12.24 9.12 6.23
N ARG A 203 -13.36 8.75 5.62
CA ARG A 203 -13.58 8.97 4.18
C ARG A 203 -13.41 10.44 3.81
N ALA A 204 -14.02 11.34 4.56
CA ALA A 204 -13.93 12.78 4.31
C ALA A 204 -12.52 13.33 4.45
N GLN A 205 -11.73 12.85 5.44
CA GLN A 205 -10.33 13.24 5.59
C GLN A 205 -9.47 12.75 4.42
N MET A 206 -9.67 11.50 3.97
CA MET A 206 -8.96 10.95 2.82
C MET A 206 -9.27 11.74 1.53
N GLU A 207 -10.54 12.04 1.28
CA GLU A 207 -10.95 12.87 0.16
C GLU A 207 -10.31 14.26 0.20
N GLN A 208 -10.32 14.92 1.36
CA GLN A 208 -9.69 16.23 1.54
C GLN A 208 -8.18 16.20 1.31
N LEU A 209 -7.48 15.20 1.83
CA LEU A 209 -6.04 15.02 1.62
C LEU A 209 -5.71 14.83 0.14
N LEU A 210 -6.48 14.01 -0.57
CA LEU A 210 -6.31 13.79 -1.99
C LEU A 210 -6.59 15.07 -2.81
N GLN A 211 -7.64 15.82 -2.48
CA GLN A 211 -7.94 17.10 -3.13
C GLN A 211 -6.81 18.12 -2.93
N ASN A 212 -6.25 18.21 -1.74
CA ASN A 212 -5.09 19.07 -1.44
C ASN A 212 -3.85 18.70 -2.27
N LEU A 213 -3.73 17.41 -2.65
CA LEU A 213 -2.67 16.89 -3.52
C LEU A 213 -3.02 16.94 -5.03
N LEU A 214 -4.06 17.69 -5.40
CA LEU A 214 -4.53 17.87 -6.78
C LEU A 214 -5.13 16.61 -7.42
N PHE A 215 -5.68 15.71 -6.61
CA PHE A 215 -6.47 14.61 -7.13
C PHE A 215 -7.93 14.99 -7.32
N THR A 216 -8.53 14.37 -8.33
CA THR A 216 -9.95 14.48 -8.69
C THR A 216 -10.49 13.09 -9.04
N GLN A 217 -11.75 12.98 -9.40
CA GLN A 217 -12.39 11.71 -9.72
C GLN A 217 -12.13 10.67 -8.60
N ILE A 218 -12.20 11.13 -7.34
CA ILE A 218 -11.95 10.30 -6.16
C ILE A 218 -13.13 9.35 -5.99
N GLN A 219 -12.83 8.05 -5.96
CA GLN A 219 -13.80 6.99 -5.74
C GLN A 219 -13.33 6.15 -4.56
N ILE A 220 -14.13 6.04 -3.51
CA ILE A 220 -13.85 5.23 -2.34
C ILE A 220 -14.95 4.17 -2.24
N GLN A 221 -14.57 2.93 -2.38
CA GLN A 221 -15.49 1.78 -2.38
C GLN A 221 -15.03 0.73 -1.36
N VAL A 222 -15.98 0.07 -0.73
CA VAL A 222 -15.71 -1.06 0.16
C VAL A 222 -15.05 -2.18 -0.66
N TRP A 223 -14.00 -2.75 -0.10
CA TRP A 223 -13.25 -3.83 -0.76
C TRP A 223 -13.14 -5.07 0.11
N GLN A 224 -12.58 -4.94 1.30
CA GLN A 224 -12.43 -5.99 2.30
C GLN A 224 -13.07 -5.56 3.62
N ASP A 225 -13.16 -6.47 4.57
CA ASP A 225 -13.76 -6.18 5.90
C ASP A 225 -13.08 -5.01 6.61
N ILE A 226 -11.79 -4.82 6.38
CA ILE A 226 -10.96 -3.81 7.06
C ILE A 226 -10.36 -2.75 6.13
N TYR A 227 -10.68 -2.80 4.82
CA TYR A 227 -10.19 -1.83 3.83
C TYR A 227 -11.25 -1.37 2.85
N ASP A 228 -11.19 -0.07 2.52
CA ASP A 228 -11.75 0.50 1.30
C ASP A 228 -10.66 0.61 0.23
N LEU A 229 -11.01 0.40 -1.05
CA LEU A 229 -10.20 0.82 -2.19
C LEU A 229 -10.43 2.29 -2.48
N VAL A 230 -9.37 3.00 -2.79
CA VAL A 230 -9.37 4.42 -3.09
C VAL A 230 -8.71 4.65 -4.46
N TRP A 231 -9.53 5.04 -5.42
CA TRP A 231 -9.10 5.47 -6.74
C TRP A 231 -9.10 6.99 -6.81
N ALA A 232 -8.05 7.58 -7.39
CA ALA A 232 -7.99 9.01 -7.59
C ALA A 232 -7.18 9.35 -8.86
N LYS A 233 -7.61 10.37 -9.59
CA LYS A 233 -6.94 10.84 -10.82
C LYS A 233 -6.24 12.17 -10.56
N LYS A 234 -4.93 12.22 -10.77
CA LYS A 234 -4.13 13.42 -10.58
C LYS A 234 -4.31 14.39 -11.73
N GLN A 235 -4.60 15.65 -11.42
CA GLN A 235 -4.70 16.72 -12.41
C GLN A 235 -3.40 17.51 -12.51
N ARG A 236 -3.21 18.14 -13.67
CA ARG A 236 -2.17 19.15 -13.87
C ARG A 236 -2.54 20.41 -13.07
N ARG A 237 -1.58 21.02 -12.39
CA ARG A 237 -1.78 22.38 -11.87
C ARG A 237 -2.15 23.29 -13.07
N ARG A 238 -3.28 23.98 -12.97
CA ARG A 238 -3.57 25.08 -13.88
C ARG A 238 -2.54 26.18 -13.59
N SER A 239 -1.69 26.47 -14.56
CA SER A 239 -0.78 27.62 -14.54
C SER A 239 -1.56 28.90 -14.58
#